data_fd146c62a0e491e5ef6c335e75179679
#
_entry.id   fd146c62a0e491e5ef6c335e75179679
#
_cell.length_a   1.000
_cell.length_b   1.000
_cell.length_c   1.000
_cell.angle_alpha   90.00
_cell.angle_beta   90.00
_cell.angle_gamma   90.00
#
_symmetry.space_group_name_H-M   'P 1'
#
loop_
_entity.id
_entity.type
_entity.pdbx_description
1 polymer ?
#
loop_
_entity_poly.entity_id
_entity_poly.type
_entity_poly.pdbx_seq_one_letter_code
_entity_poly.pdbx_strand_id
1 'polypeptide(L)'
;MVPYKTDTDISSYIIFPRFLIPMDLSNDAKVLYALLLDRAGISKKKGYIEADGTIRLYFTVEDAKTKLRRSRQVATRAFHELESCGLIVRRKQGLGRPAVITLNLPAGERRGAND
;
A
#
# COMPACT_ATOMS: atom_id res chain seq x y z
N MET A 1 27.79 -9.56 -3.10
CA MET A 1 27.34 -8.17 -2.88
C MET A 1 28.40 -7.20 -3.36
N VAL A 2 27.96 -6.05 -3.85
CA VAL A 2 28.89 -5.01 -4.34
C VAL A 2 28.64 -3.70 -3.60
N PRO A 3 29.66 -2.83 -3.48
CA PRO A 3 29.47 -1.53 -2.80
C PRO A 3 28.53 -0.62 -3.58
N TYR A 4 27.76 0.18 -2.86
CA TYR A 4 26.93 1.22 -3.46
C TYR A 4 27.80 2.46 -3.69
N LYS A 5 28.00 2.80 -4.98
CA LYS A 5 28.91 3.87 -5.40
C LYS A 5 28.12 5.04 -6.01
N THR A 6 28.80 6.13 -6.31
CA THR A 6 28.19 7.34 -6.85
C THR A 6 27.49 7.13 -8.19
N ASP A 7 27.91 6.14 -8.97
CA ASP A 7 27.34 5.81 -10.28
C ASP A 7 26.44 4.57 -10.25
N THR A 8 26.10 4.08 -9.06
CA THR A 8 25.28 2.89 -8.90
C THR A 8 23.81 3.27 -8.77
N ASP A 9 22.94 2.59 -9.53
CA ASP A 9 21.50 2.74 -9.42
C ASP A 9 20.88 1.45 -8.91
N ILE A 10 19.82 1.58 -8.10
CA ILE A 10 19.01 0.46 -7.68
C ILE A 10 17.95 0.23 -8.75
N SER A 11 17.94 -0.96 -9.36
CA SER A 11 17.09 -1.25 -10.51
C SER A 11 15.61 -1.46 -10.15
N SER A 12 15.32 -1.82 -8.90
CA SER A 12 13.95 -2.13 -8.50
C SER A 12 13.75 -1.75 -7.04
N TYR A 13 12.73 -0.97 -6.76
CA TYR A 13 12.39 -0.56 -5.40
C TYR A 13 10.93 -0.13 -5.33
N ILE A 14 10.40 -0.06 -4.11
CA ILE A 14 9.08 0.51 -3.85
C ILE A 14 9.26 1.79 -3.04
N ILE A 15 8.28 2.69 -3.16
CA ILE A 15 8.27 3.93 -2.38
C ILE A 15 7.83 3.61 -0.95
N PHE A 16 8.57 4.08 0.03
CA PHE A 16 8.21 3.96 1.44
C PHE A 16 7.96 5.36 2.00
N PRO A 17 6.70 5.76 2.22
CA PRO A 17 6.40 7.11 2.72
C PRO A 17 6.98 7.37 4.10
N ARG A 18 7.61 8.52 4.26
CA ARG A 18 8.23 8.87 5.54
C ARG A 18 7.23 8.97 6.69
N PHE A 19 5.97 9.34 6.41
CA PHE A 19 4.97 9.48 7.47
C PHE A 19 4.68 8.18 8.21
N LEU A 20 5.01 7.04 7.61
CA LEU A 20 4.83 5.73 8.26
C LEU A 20 5.79 5.53 9.43
N ILE A 21 7.00 6.10 9.35
CA ILE A 21 8.06 5.85 10.32
C ILE A 21 7.61 6.15 11.76
N PRO A 22 7.06 7.34 12.07
CA PRO A 22 6.67 7.66 13.44
C PRO A 22 5.31 7.09 13.87
N MET A 23 4.57 6.46 12.97
CA MET A 23 3.24 5.94 13.30
C MET A 23 3.34 4.70 14.18
N ASP A 24 2.38 4.56 15.09
CA ASP A 24 2.30 3.39 15.97
C ASP A 24 1.66 2.22 15.23
N LEU A 25 2.44 1.64 14.33
CA LEU A 25 2.06 0.49 13.51
C LEU A 25 3.21 -0.52 13.54
N SER A 26 2.88 -1.79 13.36
CA SER A 26 3.92 -2.80 13.17
C SER A 26 4.68 -2.52 11.87
N ASN A 27 5.92 -3.00 11.80
CA ASN A 27 6.70 -2.88 10.56
C ASN A 27 6.03 -3.62 9.41
N ASP A 28 5.38 -4.74 9.69
CA ASP A 28 4.62 -5.48 8.68
C ASP A 28 3.51 -4.60 8.08
N ALA A 29 2.78 -3.86 8.91
CA ALA A 29 1.73 -2.95 8.43
C ALA A 29 2.33 -1.81 7.59
N LYS A 30 3.44 -1.24 8.01
CA LYS A 30 4.12 -0.17 7.27
C LYS A 30 4.58 -0.65 5.90
N VAL A 31 5.19 -1.82 5.83
CA VAL A 31 5.63 -2.40 4.57
C VAL A 31 4.42 -2.75 3.70
N LEU A 32 3.37 -3.28 4.30
CA LEU A 32 2.14 -3.57 3.55
C LEU A 32 1.59 -2.30 2.88
N TYR A 33 1.54 -1.19 3.60
CA TYR A 33 1.09 0.08 3.02
C TYR A 33 1.94 0.47 1.81
N ALA A 34 3.26 0.34 1.92
CA ALA A 34 4.17 0.64 0.81
C ALA A 34 3.90 -0.27 -0.40
N LEU A 35 3.62 -1.55 -0.17
CA LEU A 35 3.26 -2.49 -1.23
C LEU A 35 1.91 -2.13 -1.87
N LEU A 36 0.95 -1.69 -1.06
CA LEU A 36 -0.34 -1.25 -1.58
C LEU A 36 -0.19 0.01 -2.44
N LEU A 37 0.67 0.92 -2.01
CA LEU A 37 0.96 2.14 -2.78
C LEU A 37 1.60 1.79 -4.13
N ASP A 38 2.50 0.83 -4.16
CA ASP A 38 3.10 0.33 -5.38
C ASP A 38 2.05 -0.27 -6.31
N ARG A 39 1.14 -1.08 -5.77
CA ARG A 39 0.03 -1.66 -6.53
C ARG A 39 -0.92 -0.56 -7.04
N ALA A 40 -1.13 0.51 -6.26
CA ALA A 40 -1.97 1.62 -6.68
C ALA A 40 -1.42 2.30 -7.93
N GLY A 41 -0.10 2.41 -8.07
CA GLY A 41 0.53 2.93 -9.28
C GLY A 41 0.21 2.08 -10.50
N ILE A 42 0.21 0.76 -10.35
CA ILE A 42 -0.15 -0.17 -11.43
C ILE A 42 -1.65 -0.03 -11.77
N SER A 43 -2.51 0.03 -10.76
CA SER A 43 -3.95 0.18 -10.94
C SER A 43 -4.30 1.47 -11.66
N LYS A 44 -3.62 2.57 -11.32
CA LYS A 44 -3.78 3.86 -11.99
C LYS A 44 -3.48 3.75 -13.48
N LYS A 45 -2.40 3.07 -13.84
CA LYS A 45 -2.01 2.88 -15.25
C LYS A 45 -3.05 2.03 -16.00
N LYS A 46 -3.73 1.10 -15.31
CA LYS A 46 -4.77 0.27 -15.90
C LYS A 46 -6.13 0.98 -15.96
N GLY A 47 -6.23 2.18 -15.41
CA GLY A 47 -7.47 2.94 -15.43
C GLY A 47 -8.48 2.56 -14.36
N TYR A 48 -8.05 1.89 -13.29
CA TYR A 48 -8.93 1.53 -12.17
C TYR A 48 -9.13 2.76 -11.27
N ILE A 49 -9.87 3.71 -11.78
CA ILE A 49 -10.06 5.02 -11.17
C ILE A 49 -11.57 5.29 -11.05
N GLU A 50 -12.00 5.69 -9.85
CA GLU A 50 -13.38 6.09 -9.58
C GLU A 50 -13.68 7.44 -10.25
N ALA A 51 -14.97 7.80 -10.34
CA ALA A 51 -15.40 9.06 -10.96
C ALA A 51 -14.77 10.30 -10.31
N ASP A 52 -14.46 10.23 -9.00
CA ASP A 52 -13.87 11.33 -8.26
C ASP A 52 -12.33 11.34 -8.30
N GLY A 53 -11.73 10.43 -9.05
CA GLY A 53 -10.28 10.32 -9.17
C GLY A 53 -9.63 9.36 -8.17
N THR A 54 -10.41 8.78 -7.25
CA THR A 54 -9.88 7.81 -6.28
C THR A 54 -9.43 6.54 -6.98
N ILE A 55 -8.24 6.05 -6.65
CA ILE A 55 -7.69 4.84 -7.26
C ILE A 55 -8.23 3.62 -6.51
N ARG A 56 -8.75 2.66 -7.28
CA ARG A 56 -9.16 1.34 -6.76
C ARG A 56 -8.03 0.37 -6.93
N LEU A 57 -7.75 -0.42 -5.90
CA LEU A 57 -6.79 -1.50 -6.06
C LEU A 57 -7.30 -2.77 -5.41
N TYR A 58 -6.71 -3.87 -5.84
CA TYR A 58 -7.03 -5.21 -5.33
C TYR A 58 -5.74 -5.82 -4.80
N PHE A 59 -5.80 -6.28 -3.56
CA PHE A 59 -4.65 -6.89 -2.92
C PHE A 59 -5.18 -7.80 -1.82
N THR A 60 -5.04 -9.10 -2.01
CA THR A 60 -5.63 -10.09 -1.11
C THR A 60 -4.71 -10.34 0.09
N VAL A 61 -5.24 -11.02 1.10
CA VAL A 61 -4.43 -11.50 2.23
C VAL A 61 -3.35 -12.45 1.73
N GLU A 62 -3.66 -13.27 0.72
CA GLU A 62 -2.66 -14.17 0.11
C GLU A 62 -1.55 -13.38 -0.57
N ASP A 63 -1.88 -12.31 -1.27
CA ASP A 63 -0.87 -11.42 -1.86
C ASP A 63 0.04 -10.85 -0.78
N ALA A 64 -0.55 -10.35 0.30
CA ALA A 64 0.20 -9.77 1.42
C ALA A 64 1.11 -10.80 2.08
N LYS A 65 0.58 -11.99 2.35
CA LYS A 65 1.34 -13.10 2.90
C LYS A 65 2.57 -13.40 2.06
N THR A 66 2.38 -13.52 0.76
CA THR A 66 3.45 -13.84 -0.20
C THR A 66 4.48 -12.73 -0.28
N LYS A 67 4.03 -11.49 -0.44
CA LYS A 67 4.94 -10.35 -0.61
C LYS A 67 5.69 -10.01 0.67
N LEU A 68 5.03 -10.10 1.82
CA LEU A 68 5.66 -9.85 3.11
C LEU A 68 6.52 -11.02 3.58
N ARG A 69 6.32 -12.20 3.01
CA ARG A 69 6.95 -13.45 3.47
C ARG A 69 6.66 -13.70 4.94
N ARG A 70 5.41 -13.51 5.32
CA ARG A 70 4.93 -13.71 6.68
C ARG A 70 3.78 -14.70 6.69
N SER A 71 3.33 -15.08 7.87
CA SER A 71 2.17 -15.95 8.02
C SER A 71 0.89 -15.23 7.61
N ARG A 72 -0.15 -16.02 7.34
CA ARG A 72 -1.48 -15.46 7.05
C ARG A 72 -2.00 -14.60 8.21
N GLN A 73 -1.73 -15.02 9.45
CA GLN A 73 -2.14 -14.27 10.64
C GLN A 73 -1.48 -12.90 10.69
N VAL A 74 -0.19 -12.83 10.41
CA VAL A 74 0.54 -11.56 10.39
C VAL A 74 0.01 -10.66 9.28
N ALA A 75 -0.22 -11.20 8.09
CA ALA A 75 -0.77 -10.45 6.97
C ALA A 75 -2.17 -9.90 7.29
N THR A 76 -3.03 -10.72 7.89
CA THR A 76 -4.38 -10.31 8.30
C THR A 76 -4.30 -9.18 9.33
N ARG A 77 -3.43 -9.32 10.32
CA ARG A 77 -3.23 -8.28 11.34
C ARG A 77 -2.75 -6.97 10.75
N ALA A 78 -1.83 -7.04 9.78
CA ALA A 78 -1.32 -5.85 9.11
C ALA A 78 -2.44 -5.08 8.40
N PHE A 79 -3.33 -5.78 7.71
CA PHE A 79 -4.51 -5.15 7.12
C PHE A 79 -5.39 -4.49 8.17
N HIS A 80 -5.64 -5.16 9.29
CA HIS A 80 -6.46 -4.61 10.36
C HIS A 80 -5.85 -3.36 10.98
N GLU A 81 -4.53 -3.33 11.16
CA GLU A 81 -3.84 -2.15 11.67
C GLU A 81 -4.03 -0.95 10.74
N LEU A 82 -3.88 -1.16 9.43
CA LEU A 82 -4.04 -0.10 8.44
C LEU A 82 -5.48 0.40 8.38
N GLU A 83 -6.44 -0.50 8.47
CA GLU A 83 -7.87 -0.13 8.52
C GLU A 83 -8.20 0.65 9.79
N SER A 84 -7.69 0.18 10.93
CA SER A 84 -7.99 0.79 12.23
C SER A 84 -7.48 2.23 12.33
N CYS A 85 -6.35 2.54 11.72
CA CYS A 85 -5.81 3.91 11.73
C CYS A 85 -6.32 4.75 10.56
N GLY A 86 -7.14 4.19 9.68
CA GLY A 86 -7.74 4.92 8.58
C GLY A 86 -6.87 5.08 7.34
N LEU A 87 -5.69 4.45 7.30
CA LEU A 87 -4.81 4.55 6.13
C LEU A 87 -5.35 3.78 4.92
N ILE A 88 -6.20 2.79 5.14
CA ILE A 88 -6.89 2.11 4.05
C ILE A 88 -8.35 1.90 4.38
N VAL A 89 -9.14 1.78 3.33
CA VAL A 89 -10.54 1.33 3.42
C VAL A 89 -10.69 0.14 2.49
N ARG A 90 -11.22 -0.96 3.01
CA ARG A 90 -11.55 -2.14 2.20
C ARG A 90 -13.06 -2.29 2.13
N ARG A 91 -13.58 -2.46 0.92
CA ARG A 91 -15.02 -2.66 0.67
C ARG A 91 -15.22 -4.00 -0.01
N LYS A 92 -16.10 -4.81 0.55
CA LYS A 92 -16.52 -6.07 -0.09
C LYS A 92 -17.43 -5.76 -1.26
N GLN A 93 -17.27 -6.51 -2.34
CA GLN A 93 -18.09 -6.37 -3.53
C GLN A 93 -19.15 -7.45 -3.67
N GLY A 94 -19.16 -8.43 -2.75
CA GLY A 94 -20.08 -9.56 -2.80
C GLY A 94 -19.35 -10.89 -2.94
N LEU A 95 -20.09 -11.98 -2.98
CA LEU A 95 -19.54 -13.33 -3.04
C LEU A 95 -18.68 -13.51 -4.30
N GLY A 96 -17.52 -14.11 -4.11
CA GLY A 96 -16.63 -14.46 -5.21
C GLY A 96 -15.84 -13.30 -5.78
N ARG A 97 -16.02 -12.09 -5.25
CA ARG A 97 -15.28 -10.92 -5.73
C ARG A 97 -14.28 -10.45 -4.68
N PRO A 98 -13.06 -10.06 -5.10
CA PRO A 98 -12.08 -9.50 -4.15
C PRO A 98 -12.58 -8.16 -3.60
N ALA A 99 -12.14 -7.83 -2.40
CA ALA A 99 -12.42 -6.52 -1.82
C ALA A 99 -11.70 -5.42 -2.59
N VAL A 100 -12.37 -4.30 -2.75
CA VAL A 100 -11.76 -3.08 -3.29
C VAL A 100 -11.06 -2.35 -2.17
N ILE A 101 -9.83 -1.93 -2.40
CA ILE A 101 -9.05 -1.16 -1.43
C ILE A 101 -8.84 0.24 -1.98
N THR A 102 -9.02 1.24 -1.11
CA THR A 102 -8.60 2.61 -1.39
C THR A 102 -7.63 3.06 -0.31
N LEU A 103 -6.66 3.87 -0.69
CA LEU A 103 -5.62 4.36 0.19
C LEU A 103 -5.93 5.78 0.64
N ASN A 104 -5.61 6.06 1.90
CA ASN A 104 -5.66 7.41 2.45
C ASN A 104 -4.27 7.86 2.83
N LEU A 105 -4.11 9.16 2.94
CA LEU A 105 -2.88 9.79 3.41
C LEU A 105 -3.22 10.67 4.62
N PRO A 106 -2.28 10.84 5.57
CA PRO A 106 -2.44 11.91 6.55
C PRO A 106 -2.62 13.25 5.84
N ALA A 107 -3.49 14.11 6.34
CA ALA A 107 -3.88 15.35 5.65
C ALA A 107 -2.68 16.24 5.29
N GLY A 108 -1.66 16.28 6.16
CA GLY A 108 -0.46 17.08 5.93
C GLY A 108 0.48 16.54 4.86
N GLU A 109 0.27 15.32 4.40
CA GLU A 109 1.11 14.67 3.37
C GLU A 109 0.56 14.84 1.97
N ARG A 110 -0.63 15.42 1.86
CA ARG A 110 -1.28 15.55 0.57
C ARG A 110 -0.57 16.59 -0.29
N ARG A 111 -0.23 16.19 -1.53
CA ARG A 111 0.23 17.10 -2.57
C ARG A 111 -0.70 16.95 -3.76
N GLY A 112 -1.35 18.03 -4.12
CA GLY A 112 -2.14 18.10 -5.33
C GLY A 112 -1.37 18.84 -6.42
N ALA A 113 -1.98 18.98 -7.59
CA ALA A 113 -1.39 19.69 -8.73
C ALA A 113 -1.12 21.18 -8.42
N ASN A 114 -1.74 21.72 -7.39
CA ASN A 114 -1.65 23.13 -7.01
C ASN A 114 -0.69 23.39 -5.84
N ASP A 115 -0.02 22.39 -5.34
CA ASP A 115 0.88 22.52 -4.19
C ASP A 115 2.27 23.01 -4.57
#